data_fc1b9a8b8113892122b0cdd1e9266972
#
_entry.id   fc1b9a8b8113892122b0cdd1e9266972
#
_cell.length_a   1.000
_cell.length_b   1.000
_cell.length_c   1.000
_cell.angle_alpha   90.00
_cell.angle_beta   90.00
_cell.angle_gamma   90.00
#
_symmetry.space_group_name_H-M   'P 1'
#
loop_
_entity.id
_entity.type
_entity.pdbx_description
1 polymer ?
#
loop_
_entity_poly.entity_id
_entity_poly.type
_entity_poly.pdbx_seq_one_letter_code
_entity_poly.pdbx_strand_id
1 'polypeptide(L)'
;MTGAVAAAAGGGCHIFSGCGFPAPGLQDFIWTPIFTIGSFSFTKPMLLAILAAVVVIGFFWAAFRKPKLIPGRTQSLGEMAILAVRDQILRPSLGARGDSYLPFLVSLFFFIYIMNIMELIPILQFPVTSRIGFVWPMVFIVYFLYLYLGFKHQGAWGYLRNMIPPGVPAPIYIILVPVELLRFFVFQPFTLGVRLFGNMFAGHLLLTIFTIATWYLLSLSVGLLYAAGSFALAIFVFVLETLVTLLQAFIFTTLTATYIASSVEPAH
;
A
#
# COMPACT_ATOMS: atom_id res chain seq x y z
N MET A 1 1.81 0.39 21.73
CA MET A 1 1.68 1.84 21.86
C MET A 1 3.04 2.41 21.53
N THR A 2 3.10 3.37 20.63
CA THR A 2 4.33 4.06 20.25
C THR A 2 4.85 4.88 21.44
N GLY A 3 6.15 5.10 21.54
CA GLY A 3 6.76 5.78 22.69
C GLY A 3 6.14 7.14 22.98
N ALA A 4 5.75 7.92 21.95
CA ALA A 4 5.12 9.22 22.12
C ALA A 4 3.68 9.11 22.68
N VAL A 5 2.89 8.12 22.22
CA VAL A 5 1.54 7.84 22.76
C VAL A 5 1.63 7.29 24.19
N ALA A 6 2.63 6.43 24.47
CA ALA A 6 2.87 5.92 25.81
C ALA A 6 3.36 7.03 26.76
N ALA A 7 4.18 7.96 26.31
CA ALA A 7 4.61 9.11 27.08
C ALA A 7 3.45 10.08 27.35
N ALA A 8 2.58 10.31 26.39
CA ALA A 8 1.37 11.13 26.57
C ALA A 8 0.33 10.45 27.49
N ALA A 9 0.16 9.12 27.37
CA ALA A 9 -0.81 8.37 28.16
C ALA A 9 -0.32 8.00 29.58
N GLY A 10 1.00 7.91 29.77
CA GLY A 10 1.58 7.42 31.05
C GLY A 10 1.91 8.48 32.09
N GLY A 11 1.75 9.77 31.82
CA GLY A 11 2.31 10.78 32.72
C GLY A 11 1.59 12.13 32.78
N GLY A 12 0.31 12.24 32.47
CA GLY A 12 -0.41 13.52 32.70
C GLY A 12 0.20 14.73 31.99
N CYS A 13 0.83 14.54 30.85
CA CYS A 13 1.43 15.60 30.06
C CYS A 13 0.34 16.34 29.30
N HIS A 14 -0.13 17.46 29.86
CA HIS A 14 -1.10 18.38 29.28
C HIS A 14 -0.48 19.76 29.11
N ILE A 15 -1.07 20.61 28.31
CA ILE A 15 -0.60 21.97 28.00
C ILE A 15 -0.30 22.80 29.27
N PHE A 16 -1.04 22.56 30.36
CA PHE A 16 -0.88 23.29 31.64
C PHE A 16 0.08 22.61 32.65
N SER A 17 0.62 21.43 32.34
CA SER A 17 1.57 20.71 33.19
C SER A 17 3.03 21.12 32.91
N GLY A 18 3.28 22.08 32.02
CA GLY A 18 4.61 22.59 31.70
C GLY A 18 5.49 21.66 30.87
N CYS A 19 4.94 20.55 30.36
CA CYS A 19 5.66 19.69 29.43
C CYS A 19 5.43 20.14 27.97
N GLY A 20 6.48 20.00 27.15
CA GLY A 20 6.39 20.29 25.72
C GLY A 20 5.49 19.29 24.99
N PHE A 21 4.90 19.70 23.85
CA PHE A 21 4.09 18.82 23.00
C PHE A 21 4.93 17.59 22.56
N PRO A 22 4.48 16.36 22.85
CA PRO A 22 5.19 15.14 22.45
C PRO A 22 4.95 14.87 20.95
N ALA A 23 5.67 15.62 20.10
CA ALA A 23 5.52 15.50 18.66
C ALA A 23 5.91 14.09 18.19
N PRO A 24 5.05 13.41 17.41
CA PRO A 24 5.39 12.13 16.81
C PRO A 24 6.52 12.31 15.80
N GLY A 25 7.41 11.33 15.71
CA GLY A 25 8.57 11.39 14.87
C GLY A 25 8.94 10.06 14.23
N LEU A 26 10.08 10.03 13.55
CA LEU A 26 10.60 8.81 12.93
C LEU A 26 10.83 7.67 13.93
N GLN A 27 10.98 7.99 15.21
CA GLN A 27 11.15 7.01 16.29
C GLN A 27 9.91 6.14 16.49
N ASP A 28 8.71 6.63 16.15
CA ASP A 28 7.46 5.88 16.25
C ASP A 28 7.36 4.73 15.24
N PHE A 29 8.18 4.77 14.21
CA PHE A 29 8.32 3.71 13.21
C PHE A 29 9.41 2.68 13.54
N ILE A 30 10.22 2.93 14.61
CA ILE A 30 11.28 2.02 15.05
C ILE A 30 10.71 1.15 16.18
N TRP A 31 10.49 -0.12 15.89
CA TRP A 31 9.98 -1.08 16.86
C TRP A 31 11.09 -1.92 17.44
N THR A 32 11.07 -2.06 18.77
CA THR A 32 11.92 -3.05 19.44
C THR A 32 11.54 -4.44 18.96
N PRO A 33 12.52 -5.33 18.72
CA PRO A 33 12.23 -6.70 18.34
C PRO A 33 11.43 -7.41 19.44
N ILE A 34 10.39 -8.16 19.05
CA ILE A 34 9.58 -8.95 19.99
C ILE A 34 10.41 -10.12 20.50
N PHE A 35 11.16 -10.75 19.61
CA PHE A 35 12.19 -11.74 19.93
C PHE A 35 13.23 -11.79 18.84
N THR A 36 14.43 -12.23 19.20
CA THR A 36 15.57 -12.39 18.29
C THR A 36 16.01 -13.85 18.25
N ILE A 37 16.16 -14.40 17.04
CA ILE A 37 16.74 -15.73 16.82
C ILE A 37 18.05 -15.53 16.04
N GLY A 38 19.17 -15.57 16.73
CA GLY A 38 20.48 -15.28 16.14
C GLY A 38 20.55 -13.84 15.60
N SER A 39 20.87 -13.69 14.33
CA SER A 39 20.95 -12.37 13.66
C SER A 39 19.59 -11.86 13.15
N PHE A 40 18.51 -12.65 13.30
CA PHE A 40 17.19 -12.30 12.78
C PHE A 40 16.29 -11.76 13.89
N SER A 41 15.86 -10.50 13.75
CA SER A 41 14.99 -9.82 14.70
C SER A 41 13.54 -9.79 14.20
N PHE A 42 12.65 -10.42 14.95
CA PHE A 42 11.22 -10.43 14.65
C PHE A 42 10.57 -9.15 15.19
N THR A 43 10.01 -8.34 14.30
CA THR A 43 9.39 -7.06 14.65
C THR A 43 7.87 -7.11 14.43
N LYS A 44 7.11 -6.22 15.12
CA LYS A 44 5.65 -6.11 14.98
C LYS A 44 5.19 -5.97 13.50
N PRO A 45 5.79 -5.11 12.66
CA PRO A 45 5.41 -5.01 11.24
C PRO A 45 5.52 -6.34 10.47
N MET A 46 6.50 -7.16 10.80
CA MET A 46 6.70 -8.46 10.17
C MET A 46 5.55 -9.43 10.51
N LEU A 47 5.15 -9.44 11.77
CA LEU A 47 4.01 -10.23 12.23
C LEU A 47 2.71 -9.77 11.56
N LEU A 48 2.51 -8.45 11.40
CA LEU A 48 1.34 -7.90 10.71
C LEU A 48 1.33 -8.25 9.22
N ALA A 49 2.49 -8.26 8.55
CA ALA A 49 2.57 -8.69 7.15
C ALA A 49 2.19 -10.18 6.98
N ILE A 50 2.66 -11.03 7.89
CA ILE A 50 2.29 -12.45 7.90
C ILE A 50 0.79 -12.60 8.19
N LEU A 51 0.27 -11.85 9.15
CA LEU A 51 -1.16 -11.85 9.47
C LEU A 51 -2.00 -11.43 8.27
N ALA A 52 -1.59 -10.39 7.53
CA ALA A 52 -2.25 -9.98 6.29
C ALA A 52 -2.29 -11.11 5.26
N ALA A 53 -1.17 -11.80 5.05
CA ALA A 53 -1.11 -12.95 4.14
C ALA A 53 -2.05 -14.08 4.59
N VAL A 54 -2.04 -14.42 5.88
CA VAL A 54 -2.92 -15.46 6.46
C VAL A 54 -4.39 -15.09 6.31
N VAL A 55 -4.76 -13.83 6.54
CA VAL A 55 -6.14 -13.35 6.37
C VAL A 55 -6.59 -13.46 4.92
N VAL A 56 -5.77 -13.01 3.96
CA VAL A 56 -6.11 -13.09 2.53
C VAL A 56 -6.24 -14.55 2.08
N ILE A 57 -5.25 -15.39 2.37
CA ILE A 57 -5.26 -16.80 2.00
C ILE A 57 -6.44 -17.52 2.67
N GLY A 58 -6.65 -17.28 3.97
CA GLY A 58 -7.72 -17.90 4.74
C GLY A 58 -9.11 -17.51 4.22
N PHE A 59 -9.31 -16.23 3.87
CA PHE A 59 -10.56 -15.75 3.29
C PHE A 59 -10.89 -16.44 1.96
N PHE A 60 -9.96 -16.42 1.00
CA PHE A 60 -10.18 -17.04 -0.30
C PHE A 60 -10.29 -18.57 -0.21
N TRP A 61 -9.48 -19.18 0.66
CA TRP A 61 -9.62 -20.62 0.91
C TRP A 61 -10.99 -20.98 1.52
N ALA A 62 -11.47 -20.23 2.49
CA ALA A 62 -12.80 -20.44 3.08
C ALA A 62 -13.93 -20.22 2.06
N ALA A 63 -13.79 -19.20 1.19
CA ALA A 63 -14.76 -18.88 0.14
C ALA A 63 -14.87 -19.98 -0.89
N PHE A 64 -13.77 -20.59 -1.32
CA PHE A 64 -13.73 -21.52 -2.45
C PHE A 64 -13.43 -22.98 -2.08
N ARG A 65 -13.34 -23.33 -0.79
CA ARG A 65 -13.09 -24.72 -0.34
C ARG A 65 -14.17 -25.71 -0.80
N LYS A 66 -15.43 -25.31 -0.85
CA LYS A 66 -16.57 -26.12 -1.30
C LYS A 66 -17.50 -25.27 -2.18
N PRO A 67 -17.14 -25.07 -3.45
CA PRO A 67 -17.94 -24.23 -4.34
C PRO A 67 -19.29 -24.90 -4.61
N LYS A 68 -20.37 -24.11 -4.47
CA LYS A 68 -21.74 -24.53 -4.75
C LYS A 68 -22.28 -23.72 -5.90
N LEU A 69 -23.21 -24.31 -6.70
CA LEU A 69 -23.91 -23.60 -7.78
C LEU A 69 -24.76 -22.44 -7.25
N ILE A 70 -25.35 -22.60 -6.06
CA ILE A 70 -26.01 -21.52 -5.33
C ILE A 70 -25.02 -21.06 -4.26
N PRO A 71 -24.37 -19.89 -4.45
CA PRO A 71 -23.29 -19.46 -3.55
C PRO A 71 -23.82 -19.12 -2.17
N GLY A 72 -23.12 -19.59 -1.13
CA GLY A 72 -23.33 -19.12 0.23
C GLY A 72 -22.74 -17.71 0.44
N ARG A 73 -23.03 -17.07 1.58
CA ARG A 73 -22.60 -15.69 1.85
C ARG A 73 -21.08 -15.47 1.68
N THR A 74 -20.25 -16.36 2.17
CA THR A 74 -18.79 -16.27 2.06
C THR A 74 -18.31 -16.47 0.63
N GLN A 75 -18.90 -17.40 -0.12
CA GLN A 75 -18.59 -17.62 -1.53
C GLN A 75 -19.01 -16.41 -2.37
N SER A 76 -20.21 -15.88 -2.14
CA SER A 76 -20.71 -14.68 -2.84
C SER A 76 -19.80 -13.46 -2.61
N LEU A 77 -19.30 -13.25 -1.38
CA LEU A 77 -18.32 -12.19 -1.10
C LEU A 77 -16.99 -12.43 -1.84
N GLY A 78 -16.49 -13.66 -1.88
CA GLY A 78 -15.28 -14.01 -2.61
C GLY A 78 -15.42 -13.79 -4.12
N GLU A 79 -16.55 -14.21 -4.70
CA GLU A 79 -16.87 -13.98 -6.12
C GLU A 79 -16.99 -12.49 -6.44
N MET A 80 -17.68 -11.72 -5.60
CA MET A 80 -17.81 -10.26 -5.75
C MET A 80 -16.42 -9.58 -5.68
N ALA A 81 -15.57 -10.02 -4.78
CA ALA A 81 -14.20 -9.51 -4.63
C ALA A 81 -13.35 -9.76 -5.89
N ILE A 82 -13.43 -10.97 -6.46
CA ILE A 82 -12.74 -11.33 -7.70
C ILE A 82 -13.31 -10.53 -8.88
N LEU A 83 -14.64 -10.44 -9.01
CA LEU A 83 -15.30 -9.69 -10.08
C LEU A 83 -14.96 -8.20 -10.00
N ALA A 84 -14.90 -7.61 -8.81
CA ALA A 84 -14.51 -6.21 -8.66
C ALA A 84 -13.10 -5.94 -9.22
N VAL A 85 -12.11 -6.77 -8.89
CA VAL A 85 -10.75 -6.64 -9.44
C VAL A 85 -10.74 -6.93 -10.95
N ARG A 86 -11.49 -7.93 -11.41
CA ARG A 86 -11.59 -8.28 -12.81
C ARG A 86 -12.16 -7.15 -13.65
N ASP A 87 -13.31 -6.61 -13.25
CA ASP A 87 -14.07 -5.67 -14.07
C ASP A 87 -13.53 -4.24 -13.95
N GLN A 88 -12.99 -3.85 -12.77
CA GLN A 88 -12.49 -2.50 -12.54
C GLN A 88 -11.01 -2.32 -12.86
N ILE A 89 -10.20 -3.37 -12.80
CA ILE A 89 -8.75 -3.29 -12.98
C ILE A 89 -8.28 -4.07 -14.21
N LEU A 90 -8.60 -5.36 -14.26
CA LEU A 90 -8.06 -6.24 -15.29
C LEU A 90 -8.65 -5.94 -16.67
N ARG A 91 -9.98 -5.87 -16.78
CA ARG A 91 -10.66 -5.67 -18.06
C ARG A 91 -10.29 -4.35 -18.75
N PRO A 92 -10.23 -3.20 -18.07
CA PRO A 92 -9.80 -1.94 -18.66
C PRO A 92 -8.34 -1.94 -19.12
N SER A 93 -7.46 -2.73 -18.45
CA SER A 93 -6.02 -2.73 -18.72
C SER A 93 -5.57 -3.80 -19.73
N LEU A 94 -6.05 -5.04 -19.60
CA LEU A 94 -5.59 -6.20 -20.40
C LEU A 94 -6.70 -6.83 -21.27
N GLY A 95 -7.94 -6.37 -21.16
CA GLY A 95 -9.08 -6.99 -21.87
C GLY A 95 -9.31 -8.45 -21.47
N ALA A 96 -9.89 -9.24 -22.39
CA ALA A 96 -10.18 -10.66 -22.14
C ALA A 96 -8.94 -11.56 -22.05
N ARG A 97 -7.82 -11.15 -22.65
CA ARG A 97 -6.56 -11.92 -22.64
C ARG A 97 -5.87 -11.91 -21.27
N GLY A 98 -6.25 -10.98 -20.41
CA GLY A 98 -5.67 -10.81 -19.09
C GLY A 98 -6.13 -11.81 -18.03
N ASP A 99 -7.14 -12.63 -18.29
CA ASP A 99 -7.75 -13.52 -17.29
C ASP A 99 -6.74 -14.46 -16.59
N SER A 100 -5.64 -14.81 -17.27
CA SER A 100 -4.55 -15.60 -16.68
C SER A 100 -3.81 -14.88 -15.53
N TYR A 101 -3.83 -13.54 -15.50
CA TYR A 101 -3.17 -12.73 -14.47
C TYR A 101 -4.12 -12.34 -13.32
N LEU A 102 -5.41 -12.69 -13.44
CA LEU A 102 -6.42 -12.36 -12.44
C LEU A 102 -6.06 -12.84 -11.03
N PRO A 103 -5.61 -14.09 -10.79
CA PRO A 103 -5.28 -14.56 -9.45
C PRO A 103 -4.16 -13.73 -8.81
N PHE A 104 -3.15 -13.33 -9.61
CA PHE A 104 -2.05 -12.50 -9.13
C PHE A 104 -2.53 -11.09 -8.73
N LEU A 105 -3.33 -10.45 -9.59
CA LEU A 105 -3.86 -9.10 -9.33
C LEU A 105 -4.80 -9.08 -8.12
N VAL A 106 -5.65 -10.10 -7.98
CA VAL A 106 -6.53 -10.26 -6.80
C VAL A 106 -5.70 -10.41 -5.53
N SER A 107 -4.70 -11.29 -5.54
CA SER A 107 -3.82 -11.50 -4.38
C SER A 107 -3.07 -10.23 -4.01
N LEU A 108 -2.54 -9.51 -5.00
CA LEU A 108 -1.80 -8.26 -4.81
C LEU A 108 -2.71 -7.16 -4.22
N PHE A 109 -3.91 -6.97 -4.79
CA PHE A 109 -4.87 -5.99 -4.33
C PHE A 109 -5.25 -6.22 -2.88
N PHE A 110 -5.71 -7.43 -2.54
CA PHE A 110 -6.17 -7.73 -1.18
C PHE A 110 -5.03 -7.76 -0.18
N PHE A 111 -3.85 -8.19 -0.58
CA PHE A 111 -2.68 -8.17 0.31
C PHE A 111 -2.29 -6.74 0.69
N ILE A 112 -2.18 -5.83 -0.27
CA ILE A 112 -1.89 -4.42 -0.01
C ILE A 112 -3.03 -3.79 0.82
N TYR A 113 -4.29 -4.06 0.45
CA TYR A 113 -5.44 -3.51 1.14
C TYR A 113 -5.47 -3.92 2.62
N ILE A 114 -5.26 -5.21 2.91
CA ILE A 114 -5.26 -5.71 4.29
C ILE A 114 -4.07 -5.15 5.08
N MET A 115 -2.88 -5.07 4.48
CA MET A 115 -1.72 -4.46 5.16
C MET A 115 -1.95 -3.00 5.53
N ASN A 116 -2.66 -2.25 4.70
CA ASN A 116 -2.92 -0.83 4.93
C ASN A 116 -4.09 -0.64 5.92
N ILE A 117 -5.18 -1.40 5.79
CA ILE A 117 -6.34 -1.25 6.68
C ILE A 117 -6.04 -1.61 8.14
N MET A 118 -4.97 -2.37 8.39
CA MET A 118 -4.51 -2.68 9.75
C MET A 118 -4.14 -1.45 10.57
N GLU A 119 -3.83 -0.34 9.93
CA GLU A 119 -3.62 0.95 10.59
C GLU A 119 -4.88 1.44 11.31
N LEU A 120 -6.04 1.27 10.66
CA LEU A 120 -7.33 1.76 11.16
C LEU A 120 -7.89 0.90 12.28
N ILE A 121 -7.36 -0.30 12.50
CA ILE A 121 -7.80 -1.19 13.57
C ILE A 121 -7.12 -0.77 14.90
N PRO A 122 -7.90 -0.37 15.94
CA PRO A 122 -7.35 0.21 17.18
C PRO A 122 -6.31 -0.65 17.91
N ILE A 123 -6.34 -1.97 17.74
CA ILE A 123 -5.41 -2.91 18.37
C ILE A 123 -4.08 -2.99 17.60
N LEU A 124 -4.13 -2.88 16.29
CA LEU A 124 -2.98 -3.05 15.40
C LEU A 124 -2.25 -1.73 15.18
N GLN A 125 -2.98 -0.67 14.85
CA GLN A 125 -2.55 0.74 14.74
C GLN A 125 -1.19 0.95 14.06
N PHE A 126 -0.93 0.21 12.98
CA PHE A 126 0.32 0.36 12.25
C PHE A 126 0.17 -0.08 10.79
N PRO A 127 0.38 0.81 9.81
CA PRO A 127 0.42 0.46 8.41
C PRO A 127 1.76 -0.20 8.08
N VAL A 128 1.73 -1.47 7.68
CA VAL A 128 2.96 -2.22 7.36
C VAL A 128 3.73 -1.55 6.22
N THR A 129 3.01 -0.98 5.26
CA THR A 129 3.57 -0.31 4.08
C THR A 129 4.18 1.07 4.37
N SER A 130 4.01 1.62 5.57
CA SER A 130 4.78 2.79 6.03
C SER A 130 6.27 2.49 6.28
N ARG A 131 6.68 1.23 6.13
CA ARG A 131 8.10 0.85 6.14
C ARG A 131 8.54 0.46 4.74
N ILE A 132 9.51 1.17 4.23
CA ILE A 132 10.05 1.00 2.89
C ILE A 132 10.54 -0.45 2.62
N GLY A 133 11.02 -1.15 3.65
CA GLY A 133 11.48 -2.54 3.57
C GLY A 133 10.40 -3.56 3.21
N PHE A 134 9.09 -3.27 3.41
CA PHE A 134 7.99 -4.13 3.00
C PHE A 134 7.45 -3.75 1.62
N VAL A 135 7.60 -2.50 1.22
CA VAL A 135 7.13 -2.02 -0.07
C VAL A 135 8.04 -2.49 -1.20
N TRP A 136 9.37 -2.39 -1.03
CA TRP A 136 10.32 -2.76 -2.07
C TRP A 136 10.22 -4.21 -2.55
N PRO A 137 10.09 -5.24 -1.69
CA PRO A 137 9.88 -6.61 -2.16
C PRO A 137 8.67 -6.76 -3.07
N MET A 138 7.55 -6.09 -2.77
CA MET A 138 6.35 -6.12 -3.62
C MET A 138 6.61 -5.44 -4.97
N VAL A 139 7.26 -4.28 -4.95
CA VAL A 139 7.66 -3.58 -6.19
C VAL A 139 8.58 -4.45 -7.03
N PHE A 140 9.57 -5.11 -6.43
CA PHE A 140 10.48 -6.00 -7.16
C PHE A 140 9.77 -7.23 -7.75
N ILE A 141 8.82 -7.83 -7.03
CA ILE A 141 8.02 -8.94 -7.57
C ILE A 141 7.27 -8.48 -8.83
N VAL A 142 6.61 -7.33 -8.77
CA VAL A 142 5.91 -6.75 -9.92
C VAL A 142 6.89 -6.42 -11.04
N TYR A 143 8.02 -5.79 -10.71
CA TYR A 143 9.06 -5.39 -11.66
C TYR A 143 9.63 -6.58 -12.43
N PHE A 144 10.07 -7.63 -11.72
CA PHE A 144 10.59 -8.82 -12.37
C PHE A 144 9.53 -9.58 -13.15
N LEU A 145 8.27 -9.56 -12.69
CA LEU A 145 7.17 -10.19 -13.41
C LEU A 145 6.95 -9.55 -14.78
N TYR A 146 6.79 -8.22 -14.84
CA TYR A 146 6.53 -7.58 -16.13
C TYR A 146 7.75 -7.60 -17.07
N LEU A 147 8.98 -7.55 -16.53
CA LEU A 147 10.19 -7.77 -17.32
C LEU A 147 10.22 -9.18 -17.92
N TYR A 148 9.97 -10.20 -17.09
CA TYR A 148 9.93 -11.58 -17.54
C TYR A 148 8.88 -11.79 -18.65
N LEU A 149 7.68 -11.22 -18.47
CA LEU A 149 6.62 -11.30 -19.47
C LEU A 149 7.01 -10.57 -20.77
N GLY A 150 7.61 -9.41 -20.67
CA GLY A 150 8.10 -8.65 -21.81
C GLY A 150 9.14 -9.42 -22.62
N PHE A 151 10.13 -9.99 -21.95
CA PHE A 151 11.15 -10.81 -22.63
C PHE A 151 10.58 -12.10 -23.21
N LYS A 152 9.61 -12.72 -22.57
CA LYS A 152 8.97 -13.95 -23.03
C LYS A 152 8.09 -13.73 -24.27
N HIS A 153 7.32 -12.63 -24.31
CA HIS A 153 6.34 -12.40 -25.39
C HIS A 153 6.92 -11.64 -26.58
N GLN A 154 7.83 -10.70 -26.34
CA GLN A 154 8.38 -9.82 -27.39
C GLN A 154 9.85 -10.11 -27.71
N GLY A 155 10.54 -10.94 -26.90
CA GLY A 155 11.98 -11.11 -26.94
C GLY A 155 12.74 -9.88 -26.41
N ALA A 156 14.00 -10.05 -26.00
CA ALA A 156 14.76 -8.96 -25.35
C ALA A 156 14.93 -7.73 -26.25
N TRP A 157 15.24 -7.93 -27.51
CA TRP A 157 15.45 -6.85 -28.49
C TRP A 157 14.12 -6.19 -28.89
N GLY A 158 13.07 -7.00 -29.15
CA GLY A 158 11.73 -6.50 -29.50
C GLY A 158 11.15 -5.63 -28.39
N TYR A 159 11.30 -6.07 -27.15
CA TYR A 159 10.80 -5.35 -25.97
C TYR A 159 11.48 -3.98 -25.78
N LEU A 160 12.82 -3.92 -25.91
CA LEU A 160 13.56 -2.65 -25.85
C LEU A 160 13.18 -1.71 -26.98
N ARG A 161 13.00 -2.25 -28.20
CA ARG A 161 12.58 -1.45 -29.35
C ARG A 161 11.16 -0.92 -29.21
N ASN A 162 10.26 -1.70 -28.63
CA ASN A 162 8.86 -1.32 -28.40
C ASN A 162 8.67 -0.25 -27.33
N MET A 163 9.67 -0.04 -26.45
CA MET A 163 9.64 1.07 -25.49
C MET A 163 9.75 2.43 -26.17
N ILE A 164 10.27 2.47 -27.39
CA ILE A 164 10.53 3.69 -28.13
C ILE A 164 9.37 3.91 -29.09
N PRO A 165 8.58 5.01 -28.95
CA PRO A 165 7.45 5.27 -29.83
C PRO A 165 7.91 5.45 -31.28
N PRO A 166 7.24 4.81 -32.25
CA PRO A 166 7.57 4.95 -33.67
C PRO A 166 7.17 6.33 -34.21
N GLY A 167 7.85 6.80 -35.28
CA GLY A 167 7.45 8.01 -36.00
C GLY A 167 8.06 9.33 -35.50
N VAL A 168 9.05 9.28 -34.63
CA VAL A 168 9.75 10.48 -34.14
C VAL A 168 10.93 10.82 -35.07
N PRO A 169 11.23 12.11 -35.39
CA PRO A 169 12.40 12.53 -36.18
C PRO A 169 13.72 12.05 -35.56
N ALA A 170 14.67 11.61 -36.38
CA ALA A 170 15.93 11.02 -35.95
C ALA A 170 16.72 11.77 -34.87
N PRO A 171 16.86 13.12 -34.89
CA PRO A 171 17.61 13.83 -33.86
C PRO A 171 16.96 13.75 -32.45
N ILE A 172 15.66 13.56 -32.39
CA ILE A 172 14.93 13.49 -31.11
C ILE A 172 15.17 12.13 -30.41
N TYR A 173 15.48 11.08 -31.16
CA TYR A 173 15.78 9.75 -30.58
C TYR A 173 16.96 9.79 -29.60
N ILE A 174 17.96 10.66 -29.83
CA ILE A 174 19.14 10.78 -28.95
C ILE A 174 18.75 11.13 -27.51
N ILE A 175 17.72 11.94 -27.34
CA ILE A 175 17.21 12.34 -26.02
C ILE A 175 16.11 11.39 -25.56
N LEU A 176 15.23 10.97 -26.45
CA LEU A 176 14.05 10.17 -26.13
C LEU A 176 14.42 8.77 -25.60
N VAL A 177 15.39 8.10 -26.24
CA VAL A 177 15.80 6.73 -25.84
C VAL A 177 16.33 6.68 -24.41
N PRO A 178 17.28 7.52 -23.97
CA PRO A 178 17.73 7.53 -22.58
C PRO A 178 16.60 7.85 -21.59
N VAL A 179 15.72 8.78 -21.93
CA VAL A 179 14.59 9.19 -21.05
C VAL A 179 13.60 8.03 -20.90
N GLU A 180 13.22 7.34 -21.99
CA GLU A 180 12.31 6.18 -21.93
C GLU A 180 12.93 5.01 -21.18
N LEU A 181 14.21 4.71 -21.38
CA LEU A 181 14.90 3.69 -20.62
C LEU A 181 14.91 4.04 -19.11
N LEU A 182 15.25 5.29 -18.78
CA LEU A 182 15.25 5.75 -17.39
C LEU A 182 13.85 5.70 -16.78
N ARG A 183 12.81 6.12 -17.54
CA ARG A 183 11.42 6.03 -17.13
C ARG A 183 11.04 4.59 -16.77
N PHE A 184 11.34 3.66 -17.66
CA PHE A 184 10.92 2.29 -17.54
C PHE A 184 11.68 1.52 -16.44
N PHE A 185 13.02 1.64 -16.40
CA PHE A 185 13.84 0.86 -15.46
C PHE A 185 13.94 1.48 -14.08
N VAL A 186 13.81 2.80 -13.97
CA VAL A 186 14.01 3.50 -12.70
C VAL A 186 12.71 4.14 -12.19
N PHE A 187 12.12 5.01 -13.00
CA PHE A 187 10.98 5.81 -12.49
C PHE A 187 9.71 5.01 -12.26
N GLN A 188 9.39 4.03 -13.10
CA GLN A 188 8.18 3.21 -12.91
C GLN A 188 8.20 2.44 -11.58
N PRO A 189 9.21 1.59 -11.28
CA PRO A 189 9.23 0.88 -10.00
C PRO A 189 9.43 1.82 -8.82
N PHE A 190 10.23 2.87 -8.95
CA PHE A 190 10.48 3.85 -7.91
C PHE A 190 9.20 4.60 -7.51
N THR A 191 8.48 5.14 -8.48
CA THR A 191 7.25 5.91 -8.24
C THR A 191 6.16 5.02 -7.63
N LEU A 192 6.07 3.75 -8.08
CA LEU A 192 5.13 2.78 -7.53
C LEU A 192 5.38 2.55 -6.04
N GLY A 193 6.65 2.35 -5.67
CA GLY A 193 7.06 2.10 -4.28
C GLY A 193 6.92 3.34 -3.39
N VAL A 194 7.43 4.48 -3.84
CA VAL A 194 7.38 5.74 -3.08
C VAL A 194 5.94 6.20 -2.84
N ARG A 195 5.05 6.01 -3.81
CA ARG A 195 3.63 6.35 -3.64
C ARG A 195 2.97 5.52 -2.55
N LEU A 196 3.20 4.20 -2.53
CA LEU A 196 2.63 3.32 -1.52
C LEU A 196 3.20 3.65 -0.13
N PHE A 197 4.52 3.78 -0.03
CA PHE A 197 5.20 4.16 1.21
C PHE A 197 4.78 5.55 1.69
N GLY A 198 4.87 6.57 0.83
CA GLY A 198 4.69 7.97 1.19
C GLY A 198 3.28 8.28 1.68
N ASN A 199 2.25 7.73 1.02
CA ASN A 199 0.87 7.95 1.45
C ASN A 199 0.61 7.36 2.84
N MET A 200 1.03 6.11 3.08
CA MET A 200 0.81 5.45 4.38
C MET A 200 1.69 6.04 5.50
N PHE A 201 2.90 6.48 5.17
CA PHE A 201 3.76 7.15 6.13
C PHE A 201 3.22 8.52 6.56
N ALA A 202 2.80 9.34 5.58
CA ALA A 202 2.25 10.66 5.84
C ALA A 202 0.90 10.60 6.57
N GLY A 203 0.00 9.69 6.16
CA GLY A 203 -1.30 9.49 6.77
C GLY A 203 -1.20 9.06 8.23
N HIS A 204 -0.34 8.08 8.51
CA HIS A 204 -0.09 7.64 9.89
C HIS A 204 0.48 8.76 10.78
N LEU A 205 1.42 9.54 10.29
CA LEU A 205 1.94 10.69 11.04
C LEU A 205 0.85 11.70 11.32
N LEU A 206 0.02 12.02 10.33
CA LEU A 206 -1.04 13.01 10.45
C LEU A 206 -2.11 12.56 11.47
N LEU A 207 -2.55 11.31 11.38
CA LEU A 207 -3.50 10.72 12.33
C LEU A 207 -2.93 10.72 13.76
N THR A 208 -1.66 10.36 13.89
CA THR A 208 -0.97 10.33 15.19
C THR A 208 -0.85 11.74 15.79
N ILE A 209 -0.48 12.76 14.98
CA ILE A 209 -0.39 14.15 15.43
C ILE A 209 -1.72 14.64 15.99
N PHE A 210 -2.81 14.48 15.27
CA PHE A 210 -4.12 14.97 15.74
C PHE A 210 -4.65 14.18 16.94
N THR A 211 -4.37 12.90 17.01
CA THR A 211 -4.75 12.07 18.18
C THR A 211 -3.99 12.50 19.44
N ILE A 212 -2.67 12.70 19.35
CA ILE A 212 -1.85 13.18 20.45
C ILE A 212 -2.23 14.62 20.83
N ALA A 213 -2.47 15.49 19.83
CA ALA A 213 -2.88 16.87 20.08
C ALA A 213 -4.23 16.94 20.82
N THR A 214 -5.17 16.07 20.46
CA THR A 214 -6.46 15.98 21.18
C THR A 214 -6.24 15.67 22.67
N TRP A 215 -5.39 14.69 22.99
CA TRP A 215 -5.08 14.32 24.37
C TRP A 215 -4.32 15.43 25.10
N TYR A 216 -3.31 16.02 24.47
CA TYR A 216 -2.48 17.07 25.04
C TYR A 216 -3.25 18.34 25.39
N LEU A 217 -4.22 18.72 24.54
CA LEU A 217 -5.06 19.93 24.70
C LEU A 217 -6.27 19.69 25.61
N LEU A 218 -6.54 18.44 26.00
CA LEU A 218 -7.71 18.11 26.82
C LEU A 218 -7.57 18.70 28.23
N SER A 219 -8.28 19.81 28.47
CA SER A 219 -8.32 20.52 29.75
C SER A 219 -9.68 21.18 29.92
N LEU A 220 -10.11 21.38 31.18
CA LEU A 220 -11.40 22.00 31.53
C LEU A 220 -11.44 23.56 31.37
N SER A 221 -10.69 24.07 30.40
CA SER A 221 -10.59 25.50 30.07
C SER A 221 -10.72 25.73 28.58
N VAL A 222 -10.16 26.84 28.06
CA VAL A 222 -10.07 27.12 26.63
C VAL A 222 -9.44 25.97 25.83
N GLY A 223 -8.59 25.14 26.47
CA GLY A 223 -8.03 23.93 25.88
C GLY A 223 -9.07 22.92 25.39
N LEU A 224 -10.28 22.87 26.03
CA LEU A 224 -11.34 21.97 25.56
C LEU A 224 -11.82 22.31 24.16
N LEU A 225 -11.90 23.59 23.79
CA LEU A 225 -12.28 24.00 22.45
C LEU A 225 -11.25 23.57 21.40
N TYR A 226 -9.96 23.73 21.71
CA TYR A 226 -8.88 23.28 20.84
C TYR A 226 -8.79 21.75 20.75
N ALA A 227 -9.03 21.05 21.84
CA ALA A 227 -9.11 19.59 21.87
C ALA A 227 -10.27 19.08 21.01
N ALA A 228 -11.44 19.70 21.08
CA ALA A 228 -12.58 19.37 20.22
C ALA A 228 -12.28 19.60 18.73
N GLY A 229 -11.62 20.71 18.40
CA GLY A 229 -11.14 20.97 17.02
C GLY A 229 -10.14 19.93 16.53
N SER A 230 -9.15 19.58 17.34
CA SER A 230 -8.17 18.55 17.01
C SER A 230 -8.81 17.16 16.86
N PHE A 231 -9.79 16.83 17.70
CA PHE A 231 -10.55 15.57 17.59
C PHE A 231 -11.38 15.51 16.31
N ALA A 232 -12.04 16.60 15.93
CA ALA A 232 -12.77 16.68 14.67
C ALA A 232 -11.85 16.47 13.46
N LEU A 233 -10.65 17.07 13.49
CA LEU A 233 -9.62 16.85 12.48
C LEU A 233 -9.09 15.40 12.48
N ALA A 234 -8.92 14.78 13.64
CA ALA A 234 -8.55 13.36 13.74
C ALA A 234 -9.59 12.45 13.07
N ILE A 235 -10.89 12.71 13.31
CA ILE A 235 -11.98 11.97 12.63
C ILE A 235 -11.94 12.20 11.11
N PHE A 236 -11.76 13.43 10.68
CA PHE A 236 -11.66 13.75 9.25
C PHE A 236 -10.51 13.02 8.59
N VAL A 237 -9.31 13.06 9.19
CA VAL A 237 -8.14 12.34 8.71
C VAL A 237 -8.36 10.84 8.70
N PHE A 238 -9.01 10.27 9.72
CA PHE A 238 -9.33 8.85 9.78
C PHE A 238 -10.23 8.42 8.60
N VAL A 239 -11.26 9.19 8.26
CA VAL A 239 -12.12 8.93 7.11
C VAL A 239 -11.33 9.04 5.80
N LEU A 240 -10.51 10.10 5.67
CA LEU A 240 -9.65 10.30 4.52
C LEU A 240 -8.68 9.13 4.35
N GLU A 241 -8.03 8.70 5.43
CA GLU A 241 -7.07 7.58 5.41
C GLU A 241 -7.74 6.26 5.01
N THR A 242 -9.00 6.04 5.44
CA THR A 242 -9.80 4.89 5.00
C THR A 242 -9.98 4.87 3.48
N LEU A 243 -10.27 6.02 2.88
CA LEU A 243 -10.39 6.15 1.42
C LEU A 243 -9.05 5.96 0.72
N VAL A 244 -7.99 6.57 1.26
CA VAL A 244 -6.62 6.45 0.71
C VAL A 244 -6.13 5.01 0.76
N THR A 245 -6.41 4.28 1.83
CA THR A 245 -6.08 2.85 1.98
C THR A 245 -6.63 2.00 0.82
N LEU A 246 -7.92 2.18 0.49
CA LEU A 246 -8.56 1.49 -0.64
C LEU A 246 -8.00 1.95 -1.98
N LEU A 247 -7.92 3.28 -2.16
CA LEU A 247 -7.43 3.90 -3.39
C LEU A 247 -5.99 3.48 -3.70
N GLN A 248 -5.15 3.35 -2.68
CA GLN A 248 -3.75 2.97 -2.85
C GLN A 248 -3.60 1.53 -3.34
N ALA A 249 -4.38 0.58 -2.77
CA ALA A 249 -4.42 -0.79 -3.27
C ALA A 249 -4.92 -0.84 -4.72
N PHE A 250 -5.95 -0.06 -5.04
CA PHE A 250 -6.50 0.05 -6.40
C PHE A 250 -5.47 0.60 -7.39
N ILE A 251 -4.83 1.73 -7.09
CA ILE A 251 -3.85 2.36 -7.99
C ILE A 251 -2.64 1.46 -8.19
N PHE A 252 -2.10 0.86 -7.12
CA PHE A 252 -0.95 -0.04 -7.23
C PHE A 252 -1.24 -1.23 -8.16
N THR A 253 -2.40 -1.85 -7.98
CA THR A 253 -2.81 -3.01 -8.78
C THR A 253 -3.15 -2.62 -10.22
N THR A 254 -3.77 -1.47 -10.45
CA THR A 254 -4.08 -0.96 -11.79
C THR A 254 -2.80 -0.65 -12.57
N LEU A 255 -1.82 0.02 -11.93
CA LEU A 255 -0.53 0.28 -12.56
C LEU A 255 0.22 -1.02 -12.87
N THR A 256 0.16 -2.00 -11.97
CA THR A 256 0.71 -3.34 -12.21
C THR A 256 0.05 -3.99 -13.43
N ALA A 257 -1.27 -3.95 -13.54
CA ALA A 257 -2.01 -4.48 -14.70
C ALA A 257 -1.63 -3.77 -16.00
N THR A 258 -1.47 -2.44 -15.95
CA THR A 258 -1.03 -1.65 -17.11
C THR A 258 0.40 -1.99 -17.53
N TYR A 259 1.32 -2.22 -16.59
CA TYR A 259 2.69 -2.64 -16.89
C TYR A 259 2.75 -4.05 -17.48
N ILE A 260 1.91 -4.96 -17.02
CA ILE A 260 1.74 -6.29 -17.62
C ILE A 260 1.19 -6.15 -19.03
N ALA A 261 0.18 -5.30 -19.25
CA ALA A 261 -0.42 -5.07 -20.56
C ALA A 261 0.62 -4.58 -21.58
N SER A 262 1.40 -3.55 -21.22
CA SER A 262 2.46 -3.01 -22.08
C SER A 262 3.59 -4.01 -22.35
N SER A 263 3.76 -5.00 -21.47
CA SER A 263 4.77 -6.06 -21.66
C SER A 263 4.29 -7.21 -22.55
N VAL A 264 2.98 -7.48 -22.54
CA VAL A 264 2.40 -8.59 -23.32
C VAL A 264 1.97 -8.16 -24.72
N GLU A 265 1.46 -6.93 -24.87
CA GLU A 265 1.02 -6.40 -26.16
C GLU A 265 2.15 -5.59 -26.81
N PRO A 266 2.59 -5.96 -28.03
CA PRO A 266 3.51 -5.12 -28.78
C PRO A 266 2.82 -3.79 -29.14
N ALA A 267 3.55 -2.68 -29.03
CA ALA A 267 3.09 -1.39 -29.53
C ALA A 267 2.86 -1.49 -31.04
N HIS A 268 1.64 -1.23 -31.48
CA HIS A 268 1.26 -1.17 -32.89
C HIS A 268 1.83 0.06 -33.59
#